data_a2874fae26be19cd0225c2fd9eee9cc7
#
_entry.id   a2874fae26be19cd0225c2fd9eee9cc7
#
_cell.length_a   1.000
_cell.length_b   1.000
_cell.length_c   1.000
_cell.angle_alpha   90.00
_cell.angle_beta   90.00
_cell.angle_gamma   90.00
#
_symmetry.space_group_name_H-M   'P 1'
#
loop_
_entity.id
_entity.type
_entity.pdbx_description
1 polymer ?
#
loop_
_entity_poly.entity_id
_entity_poly.type
_entity_poly.pdbx_seq_one_letter_code
_entity_poly.pdbx_strand_id
1 'polypeptide(L)'
;MRESYRDKRNRQADRRVSERRKTDRNELDRRIGEIRSETDRRFVERRSFEDRRQNDEDGNYEDIVAGRNAVMELLKSEKDINKLYIEHGERHGSINEIIAKAKEARVVLVEVDKSKLDQMAENHQGVVAVVPPFNYSEVEDILECANEKGEAPFILILDGIEDPHNFGSIIRTAETAGVHGIIIPKRRNVQVNSTVVKVSTGATSYVKIARVNNLNDTIRKLKDAGLWVIGTDGDANTMYYNQDLKGPLAIIIGSEGYGMSKLVKENADILIKIPMKGQITSLNASVSAGIVIYEAVKQRM
;
A
#
# COMPACT_ATOMS: atom_id res chain seq x y z
N MET A 1 2.34 -66.62 -37.97
CA MET A 1 2.35 -65.96 -36.64
C MET A 1 3.75 -65.99 -36.09
N ARG A 2 4.60 -65.04 -36.40
CA ARG A 2 5.83 -64.69 -35.66
C ARG A 2 6.08 -63.20 -35.90
N GLU A 3 5.46 -62.36 -35.12
CA GLU A 3 5.89 -60.97 -35.01
C GLU A 3 7.32 -60.95 -34.54
N SER A 4 8.21 -60.44 -35.35
CA SER A 4 9.67 -60.50 -35.15
C SER A 4 10.03 -59.79 -33.84
N TYR A 5 10.83 -60.47 -33.05
CA TYR A 5 11.44 -59.94 -31.78
C TYR A 5 12.14 -58.58 -32.00
N ARG A 6 12.46 -58.24 -33.24
CA ARG A 6 13.04 -56.98 -33.68
C ARG A 6 12.04 -55.80 -33.63
N ASP A 7 10.75 -56.05 -33.95
CA ASP A 7 9.71 -55.01 -33.94
C ASP A 7 9.31 -54.57 -32.51
N LYS A 8 9.29 -55.52 -31.59
CA LYS A 8 9.04 -55.21 -30.16
C LYS A 8 10.16 -54.35 -29.54
N ARG A 9 11.41 -54.61 -29.92
CA ARG A 9 12.58 -53.88 -29.45
C ARG A 9 12.64 -52.44 -29.96
N ASN A 10 12.25 -52.26 -31.23
CA ASN A 10 12.17 -50.92 -31.85
C ASN A 10 11.02 -50.07 -31.23
N ARG A 11 9.85 -50.63 -31.02
CA ARG A 11 8.73 -49.96 -30.36
C ARG A 11 9.06 -49.56 -28.92
N GLN A 12 9.86 -50.36 -28.22
CA GLN A 12 10.28 -50.07 -26.87
C GLN A 12 11.38 -48.97 -26.82
N ALA A 13 12.26 -48.92 -27.82
CA ALA A 13 13.24 -47.87 -28.00
C ALA A 13 12.59 -46.52 -28.34
N ASP A 14 11.63 -46.50 -29.26
CA ASP A 14 10.86 -45.30 -29.63
C ASP A 14 10.04 -44.75 -28.47
N ARG A 15 9.47 -45.63 -27.65
CA ARG A 15 8.75 -45.21 -26.43
C ARG A 15 9.66 -44.52 -25.42
N ARG A 16 10.85 -45.08 -25.18
CA ARG A 16 11.86 -44.47 -24.27
C ARG A 16 12.38 -43.12 -24.78
N VAL A 17 12.56 -42.97 -26.10
CA VAL A 17 12.97 -41.69 -26.70
C VAL A 17 11.86 -40.65 -26.60
N SER A 18 10.61 -41.06 -26.79
CA SER A 18 9.43 -40.18 -26.64
C SER A 18 9.23 -39.75 -25.19
N GLU A 19 9.41 -40.64 -24.22
CA GLU A 19 9.33 -40.32 -22.78
C GLU A 19 10.46 -39.39 -22.35
N ARG A 20 11.70 -39.61 -22.79
CA ARG A 20 12.82 -38.68 -22.52
C ARG A 20 12.55 -37.29 -23.08
N ARG A 21 12.08 -37.18 -24.33
CA ARG A 21 11.74 -35.87 -24.93
C ARG A 21 10.64 -35.13 -24.16
N LYS A 22 9.67 -35.83 -23.59
CA LYS A 22 8.61 -35.23 -22.76
C LYS A 22 9.19 -34.73 -21.44
N THR A 23 10.10 -35.50 -20.81
CA THR A 23 10.74 -35.12 -19.53
C THR A 23 11.64 -33.90 -19.73
N ASP A 24 12.45 -33.88 -20.79
CA ASP A 24 13.33 -32.76 -21.12
C ASP A 24 12.55 -31.48 -21.43
N ARG A 25 11.40 -31.60 -22.10
CA ARG A 25 10.51 -30.47 -22.39
C ARG A 25 9.88 -29.91 -21.15
N ASN A 26 9.38 -30.74 -20.25
CA ASN A 26 8.83 -30.31 -18.97
C ASN A 26 9.86 -29.64 -18.06
N GLU A 27 11.11 -30.12 -18.07
CA GLU A 27 12.22 -29.52 -17.31
C GLU A 27 12.64 -28.17 -17.90
N LEU A 28 12.65 -28.05 -19.24
CA LEU A 28 12.90 -26.78 -19.93
C LEU A 28 11.81 -25.74 -19.63
N ASP A 29 10.53 -26.13 -19.71
CA ASP A 29 9.39 -25.27 -19.42
C ASP A 29 9.41 -24.79 -17.97
N ARG A 30 9.82 -25.66 -17.01
CA ARG A 30 10.00 -25.29 -15.61
C ARG A 30 11.12 -24.27 -15.44
N ARG A 31 12.29 -24.47 -16.06
CA ARG A 31 13.42 -23.53 -16.02
C ARG A 31 13.08 -22.18 -16.64
N ILE A 32 12.34 -22.18 -17.75
CA ILE A 32 11.87 -20.94 -18.38
C ILE A 32 10.90 -20.20 -17.44
N GLY A 33 10.02 -20.92 -16.76
CA GLY A 33 9.12 -20.36 -15.74
C GLY A 33 9.88 -19.74 -14.55
N GLU A 34 10.90 -20.42 -14.05
CA GLU A 34 11.76 -19.93 -12.96
C GLU A 34 12.55 -18.68 -13.38
N ILE A 35 13.14 -18.66 -14.59
CA ILE A 35 13.87 -17.51 -15.14
C ILE A 35 12.94 -16.31 -15.33
N ARG A 36 11.74 -16.53 -15.88
CA ARG A 36 10.75 -15.45 -16.04
C ARG A 36 10.33 -14.86 -14.70
N SER A 37 10.03 -15.70 -13.71
CA SER A 37 9.64 -15.22 -12.38
C SER A 37 10.75 -14.43 -11.68
N GLU A 38 12.01 -14.81 -11.88
CA GLU A 38 13.17 -14.12 -11.31
C GLU A 38 13.49 -12.81 -12.05
N THR A 39 13.32 -12.79 -13.38
CA THR A 39 13.47 -11.60 -14.21
C THR A 39 12.37 -10.58 -13.91
N ASP A 40 11.13 -11.03 -13.76
CA ASP A 40 9.99 -10.18 -13.39
C ASP A 40 10.18 -9.59 -11.99
N ARG A 41 10.66 -10.38 -11.02
CA ARG A 41 11.00 -9.86 -9.67
C ARG A 41 12.07 -8.77 -9.74
N ARG A 42 13.17 -8.99 -10.45
CA ARG A 42 14.25 -8.01 -10.60
C ARG A 42 13.80 -6.75 -11.36
N PHE A 43 12.90 -6.91 -12.34
CA PHE A 43 12.34 -5.77 -13.09
C PHE A 43 11.40 -4.93 -12.20
N VAL A 44 10.55 -5.59 -11.40
CA VAL A 44 9.67 -4.92 -10.42
C VAL A 44 10.49 -4.25 -9.32
N GLU A 45 11.53 -4.93 -8.79
CA GLU A 45 12.44 -4.34 -7.78
C GLU A 45 13.20 -3.13 -8.34
N ARG A 46 13.73 -3.20 -9.57
CA ARG A 46 14.41 -2.05 -10.21
C ARG A 46 13.46 -0.89 -10.45
N ARG A 47 12.27 -1.15 -10.99
CA ARG A 47 11.27 -0.12 -11.25
C ARG A 47 10.80 0.53 -9.94
N SER A 48 10.54 -0.25 -8.89
CA SER A 48 10.21 0.30 -7.57
C SER A 48 11.36 1.10 -6.94
N PHE A 49 12.62 0.77 -7.27
CA PHE A 49 13.79 1.50 -6.79
C PHE A 49 14.05 2.78 -7.60
N GLU A 50 13.78 2.76 -8.90
CA GLU A 50 13.86 3.93 -9.79
C GLU A 50 12.69 4.89 -9.55
N ASP A 51 11.46 4.39 -9.37
CA ASP A 51 10.28 5.19 -8.99
C ASP A 51 10.46 5.82 -7.59
N ARG A 52 11.11 5.12 -6.64
CA ARG A 52 11.49 5.70 -5.34
C ARG A 52 12.50 6.84 -5.48
N ARG A 53 13.47 6.73 -6.39
CA ARG A 53 14.44 7.81 -6.68
C ARG A 53 13.76 8.98 -7.38
N GLN A 54 12.90 8.75 -8.38
CA GLN A 54 12.15 9.82 -9.06
C GLN A 54 11.16 10.53 -8.15
N ASN A 55 10.45 9.81 -7.26
CA ASN A 55 9.60 10.45 -6.24
C ASN A 55 10.38 11.26 -5.20
N ASP A 56 11.65 10.93 -4.97
CA ASP A 56 12.55 11.73 -4.14
C ASP A 56 13.20 12.89 -4.93
N GLU A 57 13.25 12.84 -6.26
CA GLU A 57 13.86 13.86 -7.14
C GLU A 57 12.86 14.93 -7.60
N ASP A 58 11.57 14.62 -7.77
CA ASP A 58 10.50 15.60 -8.06
C ASP A 58 10.00 16.34 -6.80
N GLY A 59 10.88 16.57 -5.86
CA GLY A 59 10.62 17.20 -4.56
C GLY A 59 10.05 18.61 -4.66
N ASN A 60 8.79 18.72 -4.96
CA ASN A 60 8.01 19.91 -4.63
C ASN A 60 7.61 19.81 -3.15
N TYR A 61 8.57 20.06 -2.27
CA TYR A 61 8.36 20.11 -0.82
C TYR A 61 7.73 21.44 -0.46
N GLU A 62 6.43 21.61 -0.72
CA GLU A 62 5.73 22.88 -0.44
C GLU A 62 5.63 23.15 1.07
N ASP A 63 5.73 22.11 1.94
CA ASP A 63 5.61 22.22 3.38
C ASP A 63 6.86 21.67 4.08
N ILE A 64 7.93 22.45 4.03
CA ILE A 64 9.20 22.12 4.68
C ILE A 64 9.44 23.04 5.86
N VAL A 65 9.83 22.44 7.01
CA VAL A 65 10.36 23.16 8.17
C VAL A 65 11.82 22.77 8.36
N ALA A 66 12.72 23.71 8.19
CA ALA A 66 14.16 23.48 8.26
C ALA A 66 14.80 24.20 9.48
N GLY A 67 15.86 23.58 10.01
CA GLY A 67 16.62 24.11 11.14
C GLY A 67 16.16 23.60 12.50
N ARG A 68 17.14 23.46 13.40
CA ARG A 68 16.95 22.77 14.70
C ARG A 68 15.86 23.38 15.57
N ASN A 69 15.82 24.70 15.69
CA ASN A 69 14.84 25.37 16.55
C ASN A 69 13.43 25.25 15.99
N ALA A 70 13.25 25.45 14.67
CA ALA A 70 11.95 25.34 14.01
C ALA A 70 11.38 23.91 14.09
N VAL A 71 12.23 22.91 13.86
CA VAL A 71 11.84 21.50 13.96
C VAL A 71 11.53 21.11 15.42
N MET A 72 12.28 21.65 16.39
CA MET A 72 11.99 21.40 17.81
C MET A 72 10.62 21.98 18.21
N GLU A 73 10.30 23.22 17.79
CA GLU A 73 8.99 23.83 18.05
C GLU A 73 7.87 23.07 17.33
N LEU A 74 8.11 22.60 16.10
CA LEU A 74 7.17 21.76 15.37
C LEU A 74 6.86 20.45 16.14
N LEU A 75 7.89 19.78 16.69
CA LEU A 75 7.72 18.58 17.50
C LEU A 75 6.99 18.82 18.81
N LYS A 76 7.04 20.04 19.36
CA LYS A 76 6.28 20.43 20.56
C LYS A 76 4.84 20.80 20.25
N SER A 77 4.55 21.26 19.03
CA SER A 77 3.23 21.76 18.63
C SER A 77 2.23 20.67 18.30
N GLU A 78 2.60 19.37 18.46
CA GLU A 78 1.78 18.20 18.13
C GLU A 78 1.28 18.15 16.68
N LYS A 79 1.81 19.02 15.79
CA LYS A 79 1.49 18.98 14.37
C LYS A 79 2.04 17.72 13.72
N ASP A 80 1.30 17.21 12.77
CA ASP A 80 1.73 16.06 12.00
C ASP A 80 3.03 16.30 11.22
N ILE A 81 3.93 15.34 11.28
CA ILE A 81 5.18 15.33 10.51
C ILE A 81 5.19 14.06 9.67
N ASN A 82 5.29 14.19 8.34
CA ASN A 82 5.37 13.06 7.43
C ASN A 82 6.70 12.32 7.56
N LYS A 83 7.80 13.08 7.51
CA LYS A 83 9.17 12.55 7.62
C LYS A 83 10.07 13.61 8.27
N LEU A 84 11.05 13.15 9.01
CA LEU A 84 12.12 13.97 9.53
C LEU A 84 13.45 13.48 8.95
N TYR A 85 14.04 14.28 8.08
CA TYR A 85 15.34 14.03 7.49
C TYR A 85 16.45 14.56 8.40
N ILE A 86 17.47 13.73 8.64
CA ILE A 86 18.59 14.04 9.53
C ILE A 86 19.88 13.77 8.78
N GLU A 87 20.84 14.68 8.91
CA GLU A 87 22.18 14.51 8.33
C GLU A 87 22.85 13.27 8.91
N HIS A 88 23.46 12.48 8.01
CA HIS A 88 24.28 11.33 8.39
C HIS A 88 25.61 11.80 9.00
N GLY A 89 26.05 11.17 10.09
CA GLY A 89 27.35 11.47 10.71
C GLY A 89 27.28 11.74 12.21
N GLU A 90 28.28 12.47 12.71
CA GLU A 90 28.39 12.82 14.13
C GLU A 90 27.27 13.79 14.55
N ARG A 91 26.61 13.45 15.63
CA ARG A 91 25.43 14.16 16.13
C ARG A 91 25.83 15.02 17.34
N HIS A 92 25.83 16.32 17.16
CA HIS A 92 26.19 17.27 18.22
C HIS A 92 24.99 18.14 18.65
N GLY A 93 24.91 18.40 19.97
CA GLY A 93 23.96 19.36 20.55
C GLY A 93 22.49 18.92 20.44
N SER A 94 21.61 19.84 20.06
CA SER A 94 20.14 19.66 20.04
C SER A 94 19.61 18.62 19.06
N ILE A 95 20.43 18.09 18.12
CA ILE A 95 19.99 17.03 17.20
C ILE A 95 19.59 15.75 17.96
N ASN A 96 20.34 15.38 19.01
CA ASN A 96 19.99 14.20 19.79
C ASN A 96 18.66 14.36 20.52
N GLU A 97 18.34 15.55 21.00
CA GLU A 97 17.06 15.87 21.62
C GLU A 97 15.91 15.83 20.60
N ILE A 98 16.12 16.37 19.39
CA ILE A 98 15.17 16.28 18.27
C ILE A 98 14.87 14.83 17.92
N ILE A 99 15.92 13.98 17.81
CA ILE A 99 15.76 12.54 17.52
C ILE A 99 14.97 11.84 18.62
N ALA A 100 15.26 12.13 19.89
CA ALA A 100 14.55 11.55 21.02
C ALA A 100 13.06 11.90 20.98
N LYS A 101 12.72 13.18 20.80
CA LYS A 101 11.33 13.65 20.68
C LYS A 101 10.63 13.09 19.44
N ALA A 102 11.31 13.04 18.32
CA ALA A 102 10.75 12.45 17.09
C ALA A 102 10.45 10.95 17.24
N LYS A 103 11.30 10.21 17.98
CA LYS A 103 11.03 8.81 18.34
C LYS A 103 9.84 8.66 19.26
N GLU A 104 9.73 9.52 20.28
CA GLU A 104 8.60 9.56 21.21
C GLU A 104 7.29 9.85 20.46
N ALA A 105 7.30 10.84 19.56
CA ALA A 105 6.19 11.18 18.67
C ALA A 105 5.99 10.17 17.52
N ARG A 106 6.81 9.11 17.44
CA ARG A 106 6.77 8.07 16.40
C ARG A 106 6.85 8.62 14.96
N VAL A 107 7.57 9.72 14.77
CA VAL A 107 7.85 10.30 13.47
C VAL A 107 8.81 9.39 12.69
N VAL A 108 8.62 9.29 11.36
CA VAL A 108 9.53 8.54 10.49
C VAL A 108 10.83 9.31 10.34
N LEU A 109 11.95 8.73 10.83
CA LEU A 109 13.29 9.28 10.70
C LEU A 109 13.98 8.71 9.46
N VAL A 110 14.59 9.59 8.66
CA VAL A 110 15.36 9.23 7.47
C VAL A 110 16.73 9.87 7.57
N GLU A 111 17.78 9.05 7.60
CA GLU A 111 19.16 9.54 7.58
C GLU A 111 19.59 9.75 6.13
N VAL A 112 20.14 10.94 5.82
CA VAL A 112 20.54 11.33 4.47
C VAL A 112 21.86 12.10 4.51
N ASP A 113 22.53 12.17 3.36
CA ASP A 113 23.72 13.00 3.21
C ASP A 113 23.37 14.48 3.22
N LYS A 114 24.32 15.32 3.63
CA LYS A 114 24.16 16.78 3.67
C LYS A 114 23.67 17.36 2.34
N SER A 115 24.19 16.85 1.22
CA SER A 115 23.81 17.28 -0.12
C SER A 115 22.30 17.15 -0.41
N LYS A 116 21.63 16.14 0.17
CA LYS A 116 20.18 15.97 0.05
C LYS A 116 19.43 17.03 0.86
N LEU A 117 19.92 17.38 2.06
CA LEU A 117 19.32 18.44 2.86
C LEU A 117 19.51 19.83 2.23
N ASP A 118 20.69 20.08 1.65
CA ASP A 118 21.00 21.32 0.91
C ASP A 118 20.06 21.52 -0.31
N GLN A 119 19.62 20.42 -0.95
CA GLN A 119 18.61 20.45 -2.03
C GLN A 119 17.20 20.73 -1.51
N MET A 120 16.89 20.35 -0.28
CA MET A 120 15.57 20.51 0.30
C MET A 120 15.35 21.90 0.90
N ALA A 121 16.34 22.45 1.61
CA ALA A 121 16.19 23.73 2.29
C ALA A 121 17.54 24.37 2.60
N GLU A 122 17.59 25.69 2.54
CA GLU A 122 18.71 26.47 3.05
C GLU A 122 18.69 26.51 4.59
N ASN A 123 19.88 26.67 5.20
CA ASN A 123 20.06 26.81 6.66
C ASN A 123 19.45 25.68 7.50
N HIS A 124 19.39 24.46 6.95
CA HIS A 124 18.76 23.30 7.58
C HIS A 124 19.44 22.82 8.88
N GLN A 125 20.70 23.20 9.14
CA GLN A 125 21.46 22.83 10.36
C GLN A 125 21.46 21.32 10.67
N GLY A 126 21.44 20.47 9.61
CA GLY A 126 21.42 19.01 9.70
C GLY A 126 20.05 18.38 9.93
N VAL A 127 18.96 19.15 9.85
CA VAL A 127 17.60 18.61 10.05
C VAL A 127 16.56 19.35 9.21
N VAL A 128 15.66 18.54 8.58
CA VAL A 128 14.53 19.03 7.79
C VAL A 128 13.30 18.17 8.07
N ALA A 129 12.19 18.80 8.44
CA ALA A 129 10.90 18.15 8.58
C ALA A 129 10.02 18.42 7.36
N VAL A 130 9.40 17.39 6.84
CA VAL A 130 8.34 17.48 5.83
C VAL A 130 7.01 17.36 6.54
N VAL A 131 6.22 18.41 6.45
CA VAL A 131 4.90 18.53 7.06
C VAL A 131 3.84 18.19 6.01
N PRO A 132 2.76 17.49 6.34
CA PRO A 132 1.70 17.25 5.38
C PRO A 132 0.96 18.57 5.05
N PRO A 133 0.56 18.79 3.78
CA PRO A 133 -0.35 19.88 3.40
C PRO A 133 -1.78 19.60 3.86
N PHE A 134 -1.97 18.61 4.74
CA PHE A 134 -3.26 18.07 5.14
C PHE A 134 -3.23 17.68 6.63
N ASN A 135 -4.30 18.00 7.36
CA ASN A 135 -4.48 17.59 8.74
C ASN A 135 -5.11 16.19 8.80
N TYR A 136 -4.38 15.22 9.33
CA TYR A 136 -4.91 13.88 9.55
C TYR A 136 -5.95 13.90 10.68
N SER A 137 -6.94 13.02 10.52
CA SER A 137 -7.96 12.75 11.53
C SER A 137 -7.54 11.56 12.41
N GLU A 138 -8.19 11.39 13.56
CA GLU A 138 -8.12 10.14 14.30
C GLU A 138 -9.14 9.12 13.75
N VAL A 139 -8.96 7.83 14.09
CA VAL A 139 -9.89 6.78 13.65
C VAL A 139 -11.28 6.98 14.25
N GLU A 140 -11.31 7.46 15.47
CA GLU A 140 -12.50 7.80 16.22
C GLU A 140 -13.33 8.89 15.50
N ASP A 141 -12.69 9.90 14.91
CA ASP A 141 -13.36 10.95 14.12
C ASP A 141 -14.08 10.41 12.89
N ILE A 142 -13.53 9.33 12.28
CA ILE A 142 -14.17 8.66 11.14
C ILE A 142 -15.45 7.95 11.57
N LEU A 143 -15.41 7.26 12.72
CA LEU A 143 -16.57 6.57 13.28
C LEU A 143 -17.65 7.55 13.71
N GLU A 144 -17.24 8.68 14.33
CA GLU A 144 -18.15 9.76 14.73
C GLU A 144 -18.84 10.39 13.51
N CYS A 145 -18.12 10.63 12.42
CA CYS A 145 -18.69 11.12 11.15
C CYS A 145 -19.80 10.21 10.61
N ALA A 146 -19.66 8.88 10.70
CA ALA A 146 -20.70 7.96 10.30
C ALA A 146 -21.91 8.05 11.23
N ASN A 147 -21.67 8.15 12.54
CA ASN A 147 -22.72 8.27 13.55
C ASN A 147 -23.52 9.59 13.41
N GLU A 148 -22.84 10.71 13.18
CA GLU A 148 -23.46 12.03 12.94
C GLU A 148 -24.38 12.01 11.70
N LYS A 149 -24.01 11.25 10.67
CA LYS A 149 -24.84 11.06 9.47
C LYS A 149 -25.98 10.06 9.66
N GLY A 150 -25.99 9.32 10.76
CA GLY A 150 -26.93 8.23 11.00
C GLY A 150 -26.74 7.04 10.04
N GLU A 151 -25.53 6.86 9.53
CA GLU A 151 -25.20 5.86 8.53
C GLU A 151 -24.32 4.74 9.13
N ALA A 152 -24.44 3.52 8.59
CA ALA A 152 -23.52 2.44 8.94
C ALA A 152 -22.09 2.80 8.48
N PRO A 153 -21.07 2.72 9.36
CA PRO A 153 -19.69 3.06 9.00
C PRO A 153 -19.23 2.35 7.73
N PHE A 154 -18.62 3.12 6.82
CA PHE A 154 -18.01 2.64 5.60
C PHE A 154 -16.60 3.22 5.49
N ILE A 155 -15.59 2.37 5.73
CA ILE A 155 -14.20 2.76 5.89
C ILE A 155 -13.33 2.03 4.87
N LEU A 156 -12.30 2.69 4.36
CA LEU A 156 -11.23 2.04 3.61
C LEU A 156 -9.97 1.92 4.47
N ILE A 157 -9.27 0.81 4.33
CA ILE A 157 -7.94 0.59 4.90
C ILE A 157 -6.98 0.32 3.73
N LEU A 158 -5.90 1.09 3.63
CA LEU A 158 -4.93 0.94 2.57
C LEU A 158 -3.65 0.33 3.14
N ASP A 159 -3.26 -0.84 2.65
CA ASP A 159 -2.06 -1.55 3.10
C ASP A 159 -1.01 -1.60 1.99
N GLY A 160 -0.07 -0.65 2.02
CA GLY A 160 1.06 -0.63 1.10
C GLY A 160 0.77 0.07 -0.24
N ILE A 161 -0.10 1.05 -0.29
CA ILE A 161 -0.27 1.91 -1.48
C ILE A 161 0.87 2.93 -1.50
N GLU A 162 1.84 2.74 -2.40
CA GLU A 162 3.06 3.57 -2.46
C GLU A 162 2.98 4.67 -3.53
N ASP A 163 2.15 4.51 -4.57
CA ASP A 163 1.98 5.49 -5.65
C ASP A 163 1.00 6.60 -5.26
N PRO A 164 1.42 7.89 -5.30
CA PRO A 164 0.56 9.03 -4.99
C PRO A 164 -0.62 9.19 -5.96
N HIS A 165 -0.49 8.76 -7.22
CA HIS A 165 -1.58 8.82 -8.19
C HIS A 165 -2.68 7.81 -7.84
N ASN A 166 -2.31 6.60 -7.43
CA ASN A 166 -3.27 5.61 -6.95
C ASN A 166 -3.96 6.09 -5.69
N PHE A 167 -3.21 6.62 -4.72
CA PHE A 167 -3.80 7.13 -3.49
C PHE A 167 -4.76 8.29 -3.74
N GLY A 168 -4.37 9.29 -4.53
CA GLY A 168 -5.24 10.40 -4.92
C GLY A 168 -6.52 9.95 -5.62
N SER A 169 -6.41 8.96 -6.53
CA SER A 169 -7.55 8.37 -7.23
C SER A 169 -8.50 7.62 -6.29
N ILE A 170 -7.94 6.88 -5.31
CA ILE A 170 -8.72 6.17 -4.28
C ILE A 170 -9.47 7.19 -3.40
N ILE A 171 -8.82 8.26 -2.95
CA ILE A 171 -9.46 9.32 -2.15
C ILE A 171 -10.64 9.94 -2.90
N ARG A 172 -10.45 10.27 -4.19
CA ARG A 172 -11.52 10.81 -5.03
C ARG A 172 -12.69 9.84 -5.16
N THR A 173 -12.40 8.56 -5.40
CA THR A 173 -13.43 7.52 -5.49
C THR A 173 -14.17 7.33 -4.17
N ALA A 174 -13.43 7.34 -3.06
CA ALA A 174 -13.99 7.20 -1.72
C ALA A 174 -14.94 8.34 -1.38
N GLU A 175 -14.58 9.58 -1.70
CA GLU A 175 -15.43 10.76 -1.51
C GLU A 175 -16.72 10.63 -2.29
N THR A 176 -16.63 10.38 -3.60
CA THR A 176 -17.82 10.27 -4.47
C THR A 176 -18.73 9.10 -4.11
N ALA A 177 -18.21 8.10 -3.42
CA ALA A 177 -18.93 6.91 -2.95
C ALA A 177 -19.51 7.07 -1.53
N GLY A 178 -19.28 8.19 -0.86
CA GLY A 178 -19.76 8.42 0.50
C GLY A 178 -19.01 7.60 1.57
N VAL A 179 -17.75 7.23 1.32
CA VAL A 179 -16.90 6.59 2.33
C VAL A 179 -16.61 7.58 3.45
N HIS A 180 -16.79 7.18 4.70
CA HIS A 180 -16.64 8.05 5.87
C HIS A 180 -15.19 8.42 6.17
N GLY A 181 -14.24 7.54 5.80
CA GLY A 181 -12.82 7.83 5.96
C GLY A 181 -11.91 6.74 5.44
N ILE A 182 -10.63 7.10 5.36
CA ILE A 182 -9.56 6.23 4.88
C ILE A 182 -8.52 6.10 5.98
N ILE A 183 -8.04 4.89 6.22
CA ILE A 183 -7.00 4.59 7.21
C ILE A 183 -5.74 4.14 6.48
N ILE A 184 -4.62 4.79 6.76
CA ILE A 184 -3.31 4.45 6.19
C ILE A 184 -2.27 4.21 7.29
N PRO A 185 -1.26 3.36 7.08
CA PRO A 185 -0.14 3.23 8.00
C PRO A 185 0.84 4.40 7.84
N LYS A 186 1.54 4.76 8.93
CA LYS A 186 2.62 5.76 8.90
C LYS A 186 3.83 5.33 8.06
N ARG A 187 4.00 4.03 7.83
CA ARG A 187 5.12 3.45 7.07
C ARG A 187 4.60 2.55 5.97
N ARG A 188 5.39 2.38 4.90
CA ARG A 188 5.06 1.51 3.76
C ARG A 188 3.76 1.91 3.06
N ASN A 189 3.46 3.18 3.04
CA ASN A 189 2.33 3.77 2.32
C ASN A 189 2.69 5.20 1.98
N VAL A 190 2.28 5.67 0.81
CA VAL A 190 2.41 7.08 0.48
C VAL A 190 1.57 7.91 1.45
N GLN A 191 2.13 9.01 1.90
CA GLN A 191 1.45 9.97 2.76
C GLN A 191 0.77 11.04 1.91
N VAL A 192 -0.20 11.78 2.47
CA VAL A 192 -0.80 12.92 1.75
C VAL A 192 0.27 13.97 1.50
N ASN A 193 0.53 14.24 0.23
CA ASN A 193 1.45 15.25 -0.28
C ASN A 193 0.77 16.08 -1.37
N SER A 194 1.46 17.06 -1.94
CA SER A 194 0.93 17.95 -2.98
C SER A 194 0.39 17.21 -4.20
N THR A 195 1.06 16.11 -4.62
CA THR A 195 0.62 15.27 -5.73
C THR A 195 -0.70 14.58 -5.41
N VAL A 196 -0.83 13.99 -4.21
CA VAL A 196 -2.07 13.34 -3.74
C VAL A 196 -3.23 14.34 -3.71
N VAL A 197 -3.00 15.54 -3.15
CA VAL A 197 -3.99 16.62 -3.12
C VAL A 197 -4.42 17.00 -4.53
N LYS A 198 -3.48 17.19 -5.45
CA LYS A 198 -3.75 17.54 -6.86
C LYS A 198 -4.55 16.44 -7.57
N VAL A 199 -4.12 15.18 -7.46
CA VAL A 199 -4.77 14.04 -8.13
C VAL A 199 -6.16 13.77 -7.56
N SER A 200 -6.36 13.96 -6.26
CA SER A 200 -7.67 13.80 -5.61
C SER A 200 -8.68 14.87 -6.02
N THR A 201 -8.24 15.91 -6.76
CA THR A 201 -9.10 17.03 -7.24
C THR A 201 -9.92 17.70 -6.12
N GLY A 202 -9.30 17.85 -4.94
CA GLY A 202 -9.92 18.49 -3.78
C GLY A 202 -10.68 17.54 -2.84
N ALA A 203 -10.80 16.26 -3.17
CA ALA A 203 -11.50 15.27 -2.33
C ALA A 203 -10.87 15.11 -0.95
N THR A 204 -9.58 15.41 -0.79
CA THR A 204 -8.89 15.45 0.51
C THR A 204 -9.52 16.42 1.51
N SER A 205 -10.26 17.43 1.06
CA SER A 205 -10.95 18.39 1.94
C SER A 205 -12.25 17.85 2.53
N TYR A 206 -12.76 16.74 2.02
CA TYR A 206 -14.07 16.19 2.37
C TYR A 206 -13.98 14.81 3.03
N VAL A 207 -12.97 14.00 2.68
CA VAL A 207 -12.77 12.66 3.25
C VAL A 207 -11.81 12.75 4.43
N LYS A 208 -12.22 12.20 5.57
CA LYS A 208 -11.34 12.04 6.72
C LYS A 208 -10.27 11.01 6.42
N ILE A 209 -9.01 11.31 6.69
CA ILE A 209 -7.89 10.38 6.51
C ILE A 209 -7.17 10.23 7.84
N ALA A 210 -7.17 9.02 8.38
CA ALA A 210 -6.47 8.69 9.62
C ALA A 210 -5.15 7.99 9.34
N ARG A 211 -4.12 8.34 10.10
CA ARG A 211 -2.78 7.80 9.97
C ARG A 211 -2.37 7.02 11.21
N VAL A 212 -2.23 5.70 11.09
CA VAL A 212 -2.03 4.80 12.21
C VAL A 212 -0.62 4.19 12.28
N ASN A 213 -0.17 3.86 13.48
CA ASN A 213 1.13 3.22 13.67
C ASN A 213 1.10 1.71 13.34
N ASN A 214 -0.05 1.07 13.57
CA ASN A 214 -0.23 -0.38 13.42
C ASN A 214 -1.63 -0.68 12.88
N LEU A 215 -1.71 -1.12 11.61
CA LEU A 215 -2.98 -1.51 10.99
C LEU A 215 -3.66 -2.68 11.71
N ASN A 216 -2.90 -3.65 12.23
CA ASN A 216 -3.49 -4.82 12.87
C ASN A 216 -4.21 -4.46 14.17
N ASP A 217 -3.64 -3.55 14.96
CA ASP A 217 -4.28 -3.06 16.19
C ASP A 217 -5.54 -2.24 15.85
N THR A 218 -5.46 -1.44 14.77
CA THR A 218 -6.61 -0.66 14.28
C THR A 218 -7.72 -1.57 13.77
N ILE A 219 -7.39 -2.61 13.00
CA ILE A 219 -8.36 -3.59 12.52
C ILE A 219 -9.09 -4.24 13.70
N ARG A 220 -8.38 -4.65 14.76
CA ARG A 220 -9.01 -5.21 15.95
C ARG A 220 -9.99 -4.23 16.60
N LYS A 221 -9.59 -2.96 16.79
CA LYS A 221 -10.47 -1.91 17.33
C LYS A 221 -11.72 -1.70 16.49
N LEU A 222 -11.62 -1.72 15.15
CA LEU A 222 -12.77 -1.60 14.25
C LEU A 222 -13.70 -2.80 14.37
N LYS A 223 -13.18 -4.02 14.53
CA LYS A 223 -13.97 -5.24 14.80
C LYS A 223 -14.67 -5.16 16.15
N ASP A 224 -13.97 -4.70 17.19
CA ASP A 224 -14.54 -4.47 18.52
C ASP A 224 -15.66 -3.40 18.49
N ALA A 225 -15.57 -2.43 17.56
CA ALA A 225 -16.61 -1.44 17.28
C ALA A 225 -17.76 -1.99 16.39
N GLY A 226 -17.72 -3.27 16.02
CA GLY A 226 -18.79 -3.95 15.30
C GLY A 226 -18.69 -3.87 13.76
N LEU A 227 -17.56 -3.43 13.21
CA LEU A 227 -17.35 -3.44 11.76
C LEU A 227 -16.90 -4.83 11.27
N TRP A 228 -17.45 -5.23 10.12
CA TRP A 228 -16.89 -6.34 9.34
C TRP A 228 -15.67 -5.86 8.55
N VAL A 229 -14.58 -6.59 8.67
CA VAL A 229 -13.34 -6.26 7.97
C VAL A 229 -13.15 -7.21 6.80
N ILE A 230 -13.23 -6.66 5.58
CA ILE A 230 -13.18 -7.42 4.33
C ILE A 230 -11.90 -7.08 3.57
N GLY A 231 -11.06 -8.10 3.31
CA GLY A 231 -9.83 -7.97 2.57
C GLY A 231 -9.98 -8.32 1.09
N THR A 232 -9.33 -7.58 0.20
CA THR A 232 -9.25 -7.90 -1.23
C THR A 232 -8.04 -8.77 -1.53
N ASP A 233 -8.25 -9.97 -2.06
CA ASP A 233 -7.17 -10.92 -2.33
C ASP A 233 -7.51 -11.79 -3.55
N GLY A 234 -6.56 -11.93 -4.51
CA GLY A 234 -6.78 -12.69 -5.73
C GLY A 234 -7.04 -14.18 -5.51
N ASP A 235 -6.53 -14.74 -4.40
CA ASP A 235 -6.68 -16.16 -4.06
C ASP A 235 -7.93 -16.45 -3.19
N ALA A 236 -8.73 -15.43 -2.88
CA ALA A 236 -9.95 -15.62 -2.10
C ALA A 236 -10.94 -16.57 -2.80
N ASN A 237 -11.79 -17.23 -2.01
CA ASN A 237 -12.82 -18.11 -2.55
C ASN A 237 -14.08 -17.35 -2.95
N THR A 238 -14.40 -16.25 -2.26
CA THR A 238 -15.62 -15.48 -2.44
C THR A 238 -15.44 -14.38 -3.47
N MET A 239 -16.34 -14.30 -4.45
CA MET A 239 -16.38 -13.18 -5.40
C MET A 239 -16.93 -11.93 -4.70
N TYR A 240 -16.38 -10.76 -5.02
CA TYR A 240 -16.74 -9.48 -4.39
C TYR A 240 -18.24 -9.18 -4.43
N TYR A 241 -18.92 -9.55 -5.53
CA TYR A 241 -20.36 -9.33 -5.71
C TYR A 241 -21.26 -10.36 -5.02
N ASN A 242 -20.69 -11.43 -4.44
CA ASN A 242 -21.43 -12.44 -3.65
C ASN A 242 -21.33 -12.19 -2.14
N GLN A 243 -20.53 -11.20 -1.72
CA GLN A 243 -20.39 -10.84 -0.32
C GLN A 243 -21.41 -9.76 0.06
N ASP A 244 -22.03 -9.89 1.23
CA ASP A 244 -22.85 -8.83 1.81
C ASP A 244 -21.97 -7.68 2.28
N LEU A 245 -22.20 -6.47 1.74
CA LEU A 245 -21.46 -5.24 1.99
C LEU A 245 -22.33 -4.13 2.59
N LYS A 246 -23.50 -4.46 3.16
CA LYS A 246 -24.51 -3.47 3.59
C LYS A 246 -24.25 -2.88 4.97
N GLY A 247 -23.79 -3.68 5.92
CA GLY A 247 -23.61 -3.28 7.32
C GLY A 247 -22.39 -2.38 7.58
N PRO A 248 -22.01 -2.17 8.86
CA PRO A 248 -20.77 -1.51 9.23
C PRO A 248 -19.58 -2.25 8.63
N LEU A 249 -18.74 -1.55 7.85
CA LEU A 249 -17.79 -2.17 6.92
C LEU A 249 -16.47 -1.45 6.88
N ALA A 250 -15.36 -2.19 6.93
CA ALA A 250 -14.03 -1.74 6.58
C ALA A 250 -13.47 -2.61 5.45
N ILE A 251 -13.15 -2.01 4.31
CA ILE A 251 -12.56 -2.71 3.15
C ILE A 251 -11.07 -2.46 3.12
N ILE A 252 -10.27 -3.54 3.04
CA ILE A 252 -8.82 -3.45 2.92
C ILE A 252 -8.42 -3.61 1.46
N ILE A 253 -7.68 -2.62 0.96
CA ILE A 253 -7.03 -2.64 -0.35
C ILE A 253 -5.53 -2.80 -0.15
N GLY A 254 -4.96 -3.85 -0.70
CA GLY A 254 -3.53 -4.11 -0.67
C GLY A 254 -2.77 -3.46 -1.81
N SER A 255 -1.43 -3.55 -1.77
CA SER A 255 -0.53 -3.05 -2.82
C SER A 255 -0.67 -3.83 -4.14
N GLU A 256 -0.27 -3.21 -5.26
CA GLU A 256 -0.40 -3.78 -6.61
C GLU A 256 0.41 -5.06 -6.82
N GLY A 257 1.59 -5.17 -6.22
CA GLY A 257 2.50 -6.30 -6.43
C GLY A 257 2.39 -7.39 -5.38
N TYR A 258 2.17 -7.00 -4.13
CA TYR A 258 2.24 -7.92 -2.98
C TYR A 258 0.88 -8.15 -2.31
N GLY A 259 -0.14 -7.39 -2.71
CA GLY A 259 -1.44 -7.45 -2.04
C GLY A 259 -1.37 -6.93 -0.60
N MET A 260 -2.17 -7.50 0.27
CA MET A 260 -2.16 -7.21 1.71
C MET A 260 -0.98 -7.89 2.41
N SER A 261 -0.43 -7.26 3.43
CA SER A 261 0.55 -7.91 4.31
C SER A 261 -0.06 -9.12 5.02
N LYS A 262 0.76 -10.14 5.31
CA LYS A 262 0.30 -11.42 5.85
C LYS A 262 -0.59 -11.25 7.10
N LEU A 263 -0.14 -10.47 8.07
CA LEU A 263 -0.89 -10.26 9.31
C LEU A 263 -2.20 -9.47 9.09
N VAL A 264 -2.22 -8.53 8.16
CA VAL A 264 -3.43 -7.78 7.80
C VAL A 264 -4.44 -8.72 7.15
N LYS A 265 -3.99 -9.59 6.23
CA LYS A 265 -4.80 -10.63 5.61
C LYS A 265 -5.39 -11.62 6.63
N GLU A 266 -4.59 -12.06 7.61
CA GLU A 266 -5.04 -12.97 8.69
C GLU A 266 -6.04 -12.32 9.66
N ASN A 267 -5.99 -10.99 9.83
CA ASN A 267 -6.93 -10.25 10.68
C ASN A 267 -8.23 -9.85 9.97
N ALA A 268 -8.33 -9.98 8.65
CA ALA A 268 -9.58 -9.78 7.93
C ALA A 268 -10.59 -10.88 8.28
N ASP A 269 -11.86 -10.53 8.41
CA ASP A 269 -12.93 -11.50 8.68
C ASP A 269 -13.26 -12.34 7.45
N ILE A 270 -13.24 -11.68 6.28
CA ILE A 270 -13.60 -12.28 4.99
C ILE A 270 -12.64 -11.79 3.94
N LEU A 271 -12.27 -12.69 3.01
CA LEU A 271 -11.50 -12.35 1.83
C LEU A 271 -12.38 -12.45 0.60
N ILE A 272 -12.30 -11.42 -0.26
CA ILE A 272 -13.03 -11.35 -1.52
C ILE A 272 -12.08 -11.14 -2.69
N LYS A 273 -12.48 -11.60 -3.87
CA LYS A 273 -11.72 -11.40 -5.11
C LYS A 273 -12.52 -10.77 -6.22
N ILE A 274 -11.81 -10.04 -7.08
CA ILE A 274 -12.29 -9.62 -8.38
C ILE A 274 -11.86 -10.69 -9.40
N PRO A 275 -12.77 -11.23 -10.22
CA PRO A 275 -12.41 -12.30 -11.17
C PRO A 275 -11.50 -11.78 -12.28
N MET A 276 -10.36 -12.44 -12.48
CA MET A 276 -9.44 -12.18 -13.60
C MET A 276 -9.64 -13.24 -14.67
N LYS A 277 -9.89 -12.82 -15.92
CA LYS A 277 -10.06 -13.72 -17.07
C LYS A 277 -8.91 -13.65 -18.07
N GLY A 278 -7.99 -12.72 -17.87
CA GLY A 278 -6.84 -12.48 -18.74
C GLY A 278 -5.58 -13.22 -18.28
N GLN A 279 -4.45 -12.88 -18.92
CA GLN A 279 -3.12 -13.38 -18.54
C GLN A 279 -2.52 -12.62 -17.36
N ILE A 280 -2.97 -11.39 -17.14
CA ILE A 280 -2.53 -10.54 -16.03
C ILE A 280 -3.34 -10.90 -14.79
N THR A 281 -2.64 -11.10 -13.67
CA THR A 281 -3.21 -11.67 -12.43
C THR A 281 -3.75 -10.62 -11.46
N SER A 282 -3.52 -9.32 -11.72
CA SER A 282 -3.94 -8.22 -10.83
C SER A 282 -4.41 -7.01 -11.63
N LEU A 283 -5.28 -6.21 -11.04
CA LEU A 283 -5.63 -4.87 -11.51
C LEU A 283 -4.79 -3.82 -10.78
N ASN A 284 -4.76 -2.61 -11.33
CA ASN A 284 -4.28 -1.43 -10.61
C ASN A 284 -5.07 -1.25 -9.30
N ALA A 285 -4.38 -0.83 -8.22
CA ALA A 285 -4.98 -0.74 -6.88
C ALA A 285 -6.17 0.22 -6.82
N SER A 286 -6.10 1.39 -7.51
CA SER A 286 -7.21 2.34 -7.53
C SER A 286 -8.42 1.82 -8.30
N VAL A 287 -8.20 1.04 -9.35
CA VAL A 287 -9.27 0.36 -10.11
C VAL A 287 -9.93 -0.72 -9.27
N SER A 288 -9.12 -1.55 -8.59
CA SER A 288 -9.64 -2.57 -7.66
C SER A 288 -10.48 -1.96 -6.54
N ALA A 289 -9.98 -0.87 -5.95
CA ALA A 289 -10.71 -0.11 -4.94
C ALA A 289 -12.06 0.38 -5.48
N GLY A 290 -12.05 1.01 -6.66
CA GLY A 290 -13.28 1.53 -7.29
C GLY A 290 -14.34 0.46 -7.52
N ILE A 291 -13.95 -0.72 -8.02
CA ILE A 291 -14.87 -1.84 -8.26
C ILE A 291 -15.55 -2.28 -6.96
N VAL A 292 -14.77 -2.49 -5.88
CA VAL A 292 -15.31 -3.00 -4.62
C VAL A 292 -16.10 -1.93 -3.87
N ILE A 293 -15.63 -0.69 -3.88
CA ILE A 293 -16.33 0.45 -3.28
C ILE A 293 -17.73 0.60 -3.91
N TYR A 294 -17.82 0.62 -5.23
CA TYR A 294 -19.09 0.82 -5.92
C TYR A 294 -20.03 -0.40 -5.87
N GLU A 295 -19.50 -1.60 -5.68
CA GLU A 295 -20.36 -2.73 -5.32
C GLU A 295 -20.98 -2.53 -3.93
N ALA A 296 -20.20 -2.05 -2.95
CA ALA A 296 -20.74 -1.72 -1.63
C ALA A 296 -21.78 -0.59 -1.71
N VAL A 297 -21.54 0.46 -2.50
CA VAL A 297 -22.52 1.53 -2.75
C VAL A 297 -23.80 0.97 -3.32
N LYS A 298 -23.73 0.17 -4.39
CA LYS A 298 -24.88 -0.46 -5.03
C LYS A 298 -25.71 -1.27 -4.06
N GLN A 299 -25.08 -2.01 -3.15
CA GLN A 299 -25.78 -2.85 -2.18
C GLN A 299 -26.43 -2.02 -1.05
N ARG A 300 -25.94 -0.81 -0.79
CA ARG A 300 -26.43 0.11 0.25
C ARG A 300 -27.54 1.05 -0.23
N MET A 301 -27.74 1.15 -1.55
CA MET A 301 -28.85 1.86 -2.18
C MET A 301 -30.15 1.05 -2.07
#